data_89992e10f44f2e6194c8e3ebfcb4a440
#
_entry.id   89992e10f44f2e6194c8e3ebfcb4a440
#
_cell.length_a   1.000
_cell.length_b   1.000
_cell.length_c   1.000
_cell.angle_alpha   90.00
_cell.angle_beta   90.00
_cell.angle_gamma   90.00
#
_symmetry.space_group_name_H-M   'P 1'
#
loop_
_entity.id
_entity.type
_entity.pdbx_description
1 polymer ?
#
loop_
_entity_poly.entity_id
_entity_poly.type
_entity_poly.pdbx_seq_one_letter_code
_entity_poly.pdbx_strand_id
1 'polypeptide(L)'
;MKDEIKKQIRLSVIFIVLICLFTGLGLYFRGNPLFSGQGLRVGSNAEKPVSTYEPYVTAAAPGAVSGQTSIIEAEAVAVPRFYTTARQAVFTFSGLGSEQELQGVLEALKNTNSRATFFVTAEELETRGEQIEEICRAGHSLGIAVLPEDGATARSLLESMQTEAETLRSRYQAYYEIFVRPSSGYGSTALLQAAAAGNFRVLKELKEAVPERVSRMTDAQAVMGEVFNENEGMLQRGEIVHFQMGLFQYSETVLGELVEKVASEKSCYPICSADELAEDTRSLYTYPVAAENVLPEVKDQIHPGHLEGKTDKEIFGIIRKGYLGIDWVTSPFFLPGFTEAEVSRLDQRGIIKNDENYVFLTFDDWGTDGTVDKLLNVLEKHDATATFFVRTANVPSNPNLLRSIAAAGHTVGAHTHMHMPISNELSATHFAELSEEQRRDLELDLVLCYDTMQSVIGDMRDADGKPSLSLLFRPPTLAVGKNGLTTVFDCGYTHAISGNYTSTDYKADSAAKLASELKKHIVSGSVIVLHFSDNAQYTAEAIDMLLTDYENSGSSFRFVGLNKVY
;
A
#
# COMPACT_ATOMS: atom_id res chain seq x y z
N MET A 1 -23.48 36.66 33.63
CA MET A 1 -23.05 37.67 32.63
C MET A 1 -21.55 37.69 32.37
N LYS A 2 -20.66 37.85 33.37
CA LYS A 2 -19.19 37.84 33.14
C LYS A 2 -18.65 36.45 32.69
N ASP A 3 -19.21 35.36 33.12
CA ASP A 3 -18.75 34.03 32.76
C ASP A 3 -19.26 33.57 31.38
N GLU A 4 -20.44 33.99 30.98
CA GLU A 4 -20.93 33.75 29.61
C GLU A 4 -20.16 34.54 28.56
N ILE A 5 -19.78 35.79 28.88
CA ILE A 5 -18.93 36.60 27.99
C ILE A 5 -17.54 35.96 27.85
N LYS A 6 -16.95 35.42 28.92
CA LYS A 6 -15.68 34.68 28.86
C LYS A 6 -15.79 33.38 28.05
N LYS A 7 -16.93 32.69 28.12
CA LYS A 7 -17.17 31.46 27.35
C LYS A 7 -17.34 31.77 25.86
N GLN A 8 -18.05 32.85 25.52
CA GLN A 8 -18.16 33.30 24.12
C GLN A 8 -16.84 33.78 23.54
N ILE A 9 -16.04 34.53 24.32
CA ILE A 9 -14.69 34.95 23.86
C ILE A 9 -13.79 33.73 23.64
N ARG A 10 -13.81 32.71 24.51
CA ARG A 10 -13.03 31.46 24.29
C ARG A 10 -13.47 30.70 23.05
N LEU A 11 -14.77 30.59 22.81
CA LEU A 11 -15.30 29.95 21.59
C LEU A 11 -14.91 30.72 20.32
N SER A 12 -14.97 32.08 20.36
CA SER A 12 -14.56 32.91 19.22
C SER A 12 -13.05 32.82 18.94
N VAL A 13 -12.22 32.73 19.98
CA VAL A 13 -10.76 32.56 19.82
C VAL A 13 -10.44 31.17 19.25
N ILE A 14 -11.12 30.11 19.70
CA ILE A 14 -10.96 28.76 19.14
C ILE A 14 -11.38 28.72 17.66
N PHE A 15 -12.47 29.39 17.31
CA PHE A 15 -12.96 29.47 15.93
C PHE A 15 -11.99 30.24 15.01
N ILE A 16 -11.42 31.36 15.50
CA ILE A 16 -10.40 32.14 14.77
C ILE A 16 -9.12 31.32 14.59
N VAL A 17 -8.68 30.57 15.61
CA VAL A 17 -7.49 29.69 15.51
C VAL A 17 -7.74 28.54 14.52
N LEU A 18 -8.92 27.96 14.48
CA LEU A 18 -9.31 26.96 13.49
C LEU A 18 -9.33 27.53 12.08
N ILE A 19 -9.91 28.73 11.88
CA ILE A 19 -9.89 29.41 10.57
C ILE A 19 -8.44 29.71 10.12
N CYS A 20 -7.57 30.18 11.03
CA CYS A 20 -6.17 30.43 10.72
C CYS A 20 -5.40 29.14 10.37
N LEU A 21 -5.71 28.01 11.04
CA LEU A 21 -5.15 26.71 10.71
C LEU A 21 -5.63 26.21 9.34
N PHE A 22 -6.91 26.33 9.04
CA PHE A 22 -7.46 25.91 7.73
C PHE A 22 -6.98 26.82 6.58
N THR A 23 -6.88 28.15 6.79
CA THR A 23 -6.32 29.06 5.79
C THR A 23 -4.80 28.89 5.65
N GLY A 24 -4.09 28.60 6.74
CA GLY A 24 -2.65 28.25 6.70
C GLY A 24 -2.39 26.95 5.93
N LEU A 25 -3.20 25.89 6.15
CA LEU A 25 -3.15 24.66 5.34
C LEU A 25 -3.50 24.95 3.87
N GLY A 26 -4.55 25.72 3.59
CA GLY A 26 -4.93 26.08 2.23
C GLY A 26 -3.84 26.86 1.48
N LEU A 27 -3.09 27.74 2.17
CA LEU A 27 -1.96 28.46 1.61
C LEU A 27 -0.71 27.58 1.47
N TYR A 28 -0.50 26.63 2.39
CA TYR A 28 0.57 25.64 2.29
C TYR A 28 0.38 24.71 1.07
N PHE A 29 -0.85 24.26 0.82
CA PHE A 29 -1.17 23.46 -0.35
C PHE A 29 -1.08 24.24 -1.67
N ARG A 30 -1.40 25.55 -1.66
CA ARG A 30 -1.23 26.43 -2.83
C ARG A 30 0.23 26.77 -3.17
N GLY A 31 1.13 26.72 -2.22
CA GLY A 31 2.55 27.03 -2.39
C GLY A 31 3.43 25.83 -2.71
N ASN A 32 2.92 24.60 -2.64
CA ASN A 32 3.68 23.41 -2.91
C ASN A 32 3.62 23.07 -4.41
N PRO A 33 4.77 22.98 -5.14
CA PRO A 33 4.79 22.72 -6.59
C PRO A 33 4.16 21.38 -6.98
N LEU A 34 3.95 20.44 -6.04
CA LEU A 34 3.19 19.21 -6.26
C LEU A 34 1.67 19.43 -6.32
N PHE A 35 1.17 20.62 -5.89
CA PHE A 35 -0.24 20.98 -5.84
C PHE A 35 -0.55 22.31 -6.53
N SER A 36 0.44 22.96 -7.17
CA SER A 36 0.18 24.12 -8.02
C SER A 36 -0.51 23.61 -9.27
N GLY A 37 -1.83 23.77 -9.30
CA GLY A 37 -2.65 23.51 -10.47
C GLY A 37 -2.23 24.37 -11.66
N GLN A 38 -1.20 23.96 -12.37
CA GLN A 38 -1.13 24.23 -13.79
C GLN A 38 -2.15 23.27 -14.40
N GLY A 39 -3.35 23.79 -14.61
CA GLY A 39 -4.41 23.10 -15.32
C GLY A 39 -3.83 22.52 -16.59
N LEU A 40 -3.84 21.20 -16.71
CA LEU A 40 -3.68 20.53 -17.98
C LEU A 40 -4.75 21.11 -18.91
N ARG A 41 -4.35 22.04 -19.79
CA ARG A 41 -5.19 22.47 -20.90
C ARG A 41 -5.30 21.26 -21.82
N VAL A 42 -6.34 20.49 -21.63
CA VAL A 42 -6.73 19.44 -22.57
C VAL A 42 -7.16 20.17 -23.84
N GLY A 43 -6.30 20.09 -24.86
CA GLY A 43 -6.68 20.49 -26.22
C GLY A 43 -7.85 19.63 -26.67
N SER A 44 -8.74 20.17 -27.51
CA SER A 44 -10.00 19.59 -28.00
C SER A 44 -9.85 18.37 -28.92
N ASN A 45 -8.76 17.61 -28.83
CA ASN A 45 -8.60 16.28 -29.39
C ASN A 45 -8.37 15.35 -28.21
N ALA A 46 -9.43 14.66 -27.79
CA ALA A 46 -9.39 13.66 -26.75
C ALA A 46 -8.56 12.45 -27.22
N GLU A 47 -7.25 12.55 -27.08
CA GLU A 47 -6.42 11.36 -26.94
C GLU A 47 -6.76 10.75 -25.58
N LYS A 48 -6.98 9.42 -25.54
CA LYS A 48 -7.22 8.65 -24.32
C LYS A 48 -6.21 9.09 -23.27
N PRO A 49 -6.59 9.29 -22.00
CA PRO A 49 -5.63 9.55 -20.95
C PRO A 49 -4.60 8.43 -20.94
N VAL A 50 -3.38 8.74 -21.37
CA VAL A 50 -2.26 7.84 -21.24
C VAL A 50 -1.99 7.81 -19.74
N SER A 51 -2.17 6.64 -19.12
CA SER A 51 -1.73 6.39 -17.77
C SER A 51 -0.30 6.92 -17.64
N THR A 52 -0.05 7.85 -16.71
CA THR A 52 1.30 8.32 -16.39
C THR A 52 2.13 7.25 -15.69
N TYR A 53 1.57 6.08 -15.48
CA TYR A 53 2.23 4.86 -15.12
C TYR A 53 2.82 4.24 -16.38
N GLU A 54 4.09 4.52 -16.65
CA GLU A 54 4.86 3.64 -17.54
C GLU A 54 4.95 2.27 -16.87
N PRO A 55 4.39 1.21 -17.49
CA PRO A 55 4.57 -0.12 -16.93
C PRO A 55 6.07 -0.42 -16.91
N TYR A 56 6.58 -0.87 -15.76
CA TYR A 56 7.93 -1.44 -15.71
C TYR A 56 7.99 -2.56 -16.74
N VAL A 57 8.81 -2.35 -17.77
CA VAL A 57 9.04 -3.38 -18.77
C VAL A 57 9.70 -4.55 -18.06
N THR A 58 8.98 -5.67 -17.93
CA THR A 58 9.57 -6.91 -17.48
C THR A 58 10.67 -7.26 -18.47
N ALA A 59 11.91 -7.35 -17.99
CA ALA A 59 13.00 -7.88 -18.80
C ALA A 59 12.56 -9.27 -19.32
N ALA A 60 12.51 -9.42 -20.62
CA ALA A 60 12.24 -10.71 -21.25
C ALA A 60 13.23 -11.75 -20.69
N ALA A 61 12.76 -12.96 -20.42
CA ALA A 61 13.63 -14.05 -19.99
C ALA A 61 14.81 -14.18 -20.97
N PRO A 62 16.06 -14.19 -20.50
CA PRO A 62 17.22 -14.21 -21.39
C PRO A 62 17.24 -15.49 -22.21
N GLY A 63 17.10 -15.34 -23.52
CA GLY A 63 17.42 -16.41 -24.46
C GLY A 63 18.91 -16.73 -24.37
N ALA A 64 19.27 -18.01 -24.40
CA ALA A 64 20.65 -18.48 -24.37
C ALA A 64 21.51 -17.76 -25.40
N VAL A 65 22.52 -17.01 -24.97
CA VAL A 65 23.43 -16.25 -25.83
C VAL A 65 24.44 -17.21 -26.48
N SER A 66 24.25 -17.46 -27.75
CA SER A 66 25.28 -18.08 -28.61
C SER A 66 26.24 -16.93 -29.04
N GLY A 67 27.55 -17.16 -28.85
CA GLY A 67 28.63 -16.20 -29.05
C GLY A 67 28.59 -15.37 -30.33
N GLN A 68 28.09 -14.17 -30.23
CA GLN A 68 28.35 -13.05 -31.13
C GLN A 68 28.33 -11.77 -30.30
N THR A 69 29.19 -10.81 -30.65
CA THR A 69 29.32 -9.47 -30.11
C THR A 69 27.99 -8.69 -30.18
N SER A 70 27.00 -9.10 -29.38
CA SER A 70 25.75 -8.36 -29.25
C SER A 70 25.94 -7.22 -28.24
N ILE A 71 25.53 -6.03 -28.63
CA ILE A 71 25.38 -4.87 -27.76
C ILE A 71 24.40 -5.30 -26.66
N ILE A 72 24.81 -5.16 -25.40
CA ILE A 72 23.93 -5.41 -24.25
C ILE A 72 22.98 -4.21 -24.17
N GLU A 73 21.74 -4.38 -24.61
CA GLU A 73 20.74 -3.29 -24.67
C GLU A 73 19.73 -3.37 -23.49
N ALA A 74 19.49 -4.56 -22.95
CA ALA A 74 18.56 -4.74 -21.85
C ALA A 74 19.17 -4.30 -20.51
N GLU A 75 18.41 -3.59 -19.70
CA GLU A 75 18.77 -3.16 -18.35
C GLU A 75 17.98 -3.92 -17.28
N ALA A 76 18.64 -4.33 -16.20
CA ALA A 76 17.97 -4.85 -15.03
C ALA A 76 17.30 -3.69 -14.25
N VAL A 77 16.21 -4.00 -13.57
CA VAL A 77 15.54 -3.04 -12.69
C VAL A 77 16.06 -3.20 -11.27
N ALA A 78 16.57 -2.10 -10.68
CA ALA A 78 16.95 -2.09 -9.28
C ALA A 78 15.69 -2.08 -8.38
N VAL A 79 15.50 -3.10 -7.56
CA VAL A 79 14.29 -3.35 -6.80
C VAL A 79 14.44 -2.81 -5.37
N PRO A 80 13.58 -1.86 -4.92
CA PRO A 80 13.67 -1.27 -3.58
C PRO A 80 12.96 -2.12 -2.51
N ARG A 81 12.21 -3.12 -2.92
CA ARG A 81 11.47 -4.06 -2.08
C ARG A 81 11.25 -5.38 -2.80
N PHE A 82 11.03 -6.43 -2.06
CA PHE A 82 10.46 -7.65 -2.63
C PHE A 82 8.94 -7.49 -2.77
N TYR A 83 8.41 -7.82 -3.95
CA TYR A 83 6.97 -7.83 -4.18
C TYR A 83 6.41 -9.18 -3.71
N THR A 84 5.89 -9.21 -2.50
CA THR A 84 5.48 -10.43 -1.80
C THR A 84 4.33 -10.19 -0.83
N THR A 85 3.53 -11.23 -0.56
CA THR A 85 2.55 -11.25 0.53
C THR A 85 3.12 -11.84 1.82
N ALA A 86 4.35 -12.35 1.81
CA ALA A 86 5.03 -12.87 3.00
C ALA A 86 5.19 -11.77 4.06
N ARG A 87 4.98 -12.14 5.32
CA ARG A 87 5.12 -11.25 6.49
C ARG A 87 6.58 -11.18 6.92
N GLN A 88 7.44 -10.58 6.08
CA GLN A 88 8.89 -10.49 6.30
C GLN A 88 9.41 -9.14 5.80
N ALA A 89 10.48 -8.63 6.42
CA ALA A 89 11.28 -7.51 5.95
C ALA A 89 12.73 -7.97 5.78
N VAL A 90 13.51 -7.26 4.99
CA VAL A 90 14.87 -7.66 4.61
C VAL A 90 15.89 -6.66 5.13
N PHE A 91 16.89 -7.14 5.86
CA PHE A 91 18.07 -6.34 6.19
C PHE A 91 19.21 -6.68 5.25
N THR A 92 19.88 -5.61 4.80
CA THR A 92 21.07 -5.71 3.95
C THR A 92 22.19 -4.85 4.50
N PHE A 93 23.41 -5.32 4.34
CA PHE A 93 24.63 -4.64 4.80
C PHE A 93 25.60 -4.48 3.64
N SER A 94 26.36 -3.38 3.61
CA SER A 94 27.52 -3.20 2.72
C SER A 94 28.72 -2.71 3.49
N GLY A 95 29.91 -3.15 3.06
CA GLY A 95 31.13 -3.00 3.81
C GLY A 95 31.19 -3.97 4.99
N LEU A 96 32.38 -4.25 5.50
CA LEU A 96 32.57 -5.15 6.64
C LEU A 96 32.95 -4.40 7.93
N GLY A 97 33.17 -3.09 7.84
CA GLY A 97 33.55 -2.26 8.98
C GLY A 97 34.79 -2.74 9.72
N SER A 98 34.91 -2.42 10.99
CA SER A 98 35.90 -3.03 11.88
C SER A 98 35.44 -4.42 12.34
N GLU A 99 36.35 -5.24 12.89
CA GLU A 99 36.01 -6.52 13.46
C GLU A 99 35.03 -6.38 14.64
N GLN A 100 35.21 -5.36 15.48
CA GLN A 100 34.32 -5.08 16.59
C GLN A 100 32.92 -4.65 16.14
N GLU A 101 32.82 -3.82 15.12
CA GLU A 101 31.53 -3.41 14.54
C GLU A 101 30.79 -4.61 13.95
N LEU A 102 31.48 -5.47 13.18
CA LEU A 102 30.89 -6.68 12.61
C LEU A 102 30.38 -7.62 13.70
N GLN A 103 31.16 -7.87 14.76
CA GLN A 103 30.73 -8.68 15.90
C GLN A 103 29.48 -8.12 16.57
N GLY A 104 29.42 -6.80 16.77
CA GLY A 104 28.24 -6.15 17.33
C GLY A 104 26.98 -6.32 16.45
N VAL A 105 27.14 -6.24 15.14
CA VAL A 105 26.04 -6.47 14.16
C VAL A 105 25.57 -7.92 14.19
N LEU A 106 26.50 -8.89 14.16
CA LEU A 106 26.16 -10.31 14.18
C LEU A 106 25.48 -10.72 15.51
N GLU A 107 25.90 -10.14 16.64
CA GLU A 107 25.25 -10.35 17.92
C GLU A 107 23.83 -9.76 17.96
N ALA A 108 23.63 -8.55 17.44
CA ALA A 108 22.33 -7.91 17.34
C ALA A 108 21.35 -8.73 16.48
N LEU A 109 21.79 -9.22 15.31
CA LEU A 109 21.00 -10.08 14.44
C LEU A 109 20.62 -11.40 15.15
N LYS A 110 21.56 -12.00 15.88
CA LYS A 110 21.31 -13.20 16.68
C LYS A 110 20.31 -12.95 17.79
N ASN A 111 20.45 -11.86 18.55
CA ASN A 111 19.56 -11.49 19.66
C ASN A 111 18.12 -11.27 19.20
N THR A 112 17.94 -10.75 17.99
CA THR A 112 16.63 -10.50 17.37
C THR A 112 16.14 -11.67 16.51
N ASN A 113 16.86 -12.79 16.49
CA ASN A 113 16.56 -13.94 15.62
C ASN A 113 16.37 -13.54 14.16
N SER A 114 17.22 -12.63 13.69
CA SER A 114 17.17 -12.04 12.35
C SER A 114 18.24 -12.66 11.45
N ARG A 115 17.94 -12.78 10.15
CA ARG A 115 18.91 -13.10 9.11
C ARG A 115 19.04 -11.92 8.17
N ALA A 116 20.19 -11.80 7.51
CA ALA A 116 20.48 -10.65 6.66
C ALA A 116 21.34 -11.05 5.45
N THR A 117 21.42 -10.17 4.47
CA THR A 117 22.31 -10.31 3.32
C THR A 117 23.43 -9.27 3.38
N PHE A 118 24.67 -9.75 3.33
CA PHE A 118 25.86 -8.91 3.32
C PHE A 118 26.41 -8.81 1.91
N PHE A 119 26.50 -7.58 1.40
CA PHE A 119 27.09 -7.30 0.10
C PHE A 119 28.58 -7.01 0.28
N VAL A 120 29.41 -7.83 -0.36
CA VAL A 120 30.86 -7.75 -0.30
C VAL A 120 31.46 -7.33 -1.64
N THR A 121 32.53 -6.55 -1.59
CA THR A 121 33.27 -6.10 -2.78
C THR A 121 34.31 -7.14 -3.21
N ALA A 122 34.82 -7.05 -4.43
CA ALA A 122 35.94 -7.88 -4.91
C ALA A 122 37.16 -7.78 -3.99
N GLU A 123 37.51 -6.57 -3.52
CA GLU A 123 38.62 -6.34 -2.59
C GLU A 123 38.40 -7.05 -1.25
N GLU A 124 37.18 -6.99 -0.69
CA GLU A 124 36.84 -7.67 0.57
C GLU A 124 36.89 -9.19 0.41
N LEU A 125 36.48 -9.73 -0.74
CA LEU A 125 36.61 -11.16 -1.04
C LEU A 125 38.06 -11.65 -1.03
N GLU A 126 39.00 -10.79 -1.43
CA GLU A 126 40.44 -11.10 -1.42
C GLU A 126 41.07 -10.92 -0.04
N THR A 127 40.67 -9.88 0.71
CA THR A 127 41.39 -9.42 1.88
C THR A 127 40.71 -9.74 3.23
N ARG A 128 39.40 -9.99 3.25
CA ARG A 128 38.57 -10.12 4.45
C ARG A 128 37.92 -11.50 4.62
N GLY A 129 38.58 -12.56 4.14
CA GLY A 129 38.03 -13.92 4.10
C GLY A 129 37.52 -14.46 5.43
N GLU A 130 38.23 -14.18 6.56
CA GLU A 130 37.84 -14.66 7.90
C GLU A 130 36.50 -14.06 8.36
N GLN A 131 36.30 -12.76 8.14
CA GLN A 131 35.05 -12.06 8.47
C GLN A 131 33.86 -12.58 7.60
N ILE A 132 34.12 -12.84 6.30
CA ILE A 132 33.11 -13.40 5.41
C ILE A 132 32.70 -14.81 5.85
N GLU A 133 33.68 -15.66 6.23
CA GLU A 133 33.39 -17.00 6.78
C GLU A 133 32.59 -16.94 8.10
N GLU A 134 32.79 -15.89 8.89
CA GLU A 134 32.04 -15.67 10.12
C GLU A 134 30.59 -15.31 9.86
N ILE A 135 30.34 -14.40 8.89
CA ILE A 135 29.00 -14.06 8.40
C ILE A 135 28.26 -15.33 7.95
N CYS A 136 28.92 -16.17 7.16
CA CYS A 136 28.35 -17.43 6.69
C CYS A 136 28.06 -18.41 7.84
N ARG A 137 28.99 -18.54 8.81
CA ARG A 137 28.78 -19.41 9.99
C ARG A 137 27.64 -18.92 10.89
N ALA A 138 27.39 -17.62 10.93
CA ALA A 138 26.25 -17.05 11.62
C ALA A 138 24.92 -17.25 10.88
N GLY A 139 24.94 -17.81 9.67
CA GLY A 139 23.75 -18.16 8.89
C GLY A 139 23.21 -17.02 8.04
N HIS A 140 24.01 -16.00 7.74
CA HIS A 140 23.64 -14.90 6.87
C HIS A 140 24.04 -15.18 5.42
N SER A 141 23.39 -14.52 4.47
CA SER A 141 23.67 -14.67 3.04
C SER A 141 24.65 -13.60 2.53
N LEU A 142 25.22 -13.88 1.36
CA LEU A 142 26.18 -13.00 0.70
C LEU A 142 25.64 -12.53 -0.65
N GLY A 143 25.95 -11.28 -1.01
CA GLY A 143 25.73 -10.67 -2.32
C GLY A 143 26.96 -9.90 -2.79
N ILE A 144 26.92 -9.33 -3.97
CA ILE A 144 28.01 -8.58 -4.58
C ILE A 144 27.74 -7.08 -4.44
N ALA A 145 28.67 -6.35 -3.82
CA ALA A 145 28.68 -4.88 -3.83
C ALA A 145 29.54 -4.38 -5.00
N VAL A 146 28.93 -3.69 -5.96
CA VAL A 146 29.65 -3.14 -7.10
C VAL A 146 30.02 -1.68 -6.84
N LEU A 147 31.33 -1.43 -6.78
CA LEU A 147 31.88 -0.08 -6.67
C LEU A 147 31.84 0.64 -8.04
N PRO A 148 31.58 1.96 -8.08
CA PRO A 148 31.66 2.71 -9.33
C PRO A 148 33.13 2.82 -9.76
N GLU A 149 33.44 2.36 -10.97
CA GLU A 149 34.74 2.53 -11.60
C GLU A 149 34.61 3.48 -12.79
N ASP A 150 35.48 4.46 -12.87
CA ASP A 150 35.51 5.39 -14.00
C ASP A 150 35.83 4.64 -15.31
N GLY A 151 34.92 4.75 -16.28
CA GLY A 151 35.05 4.10 -17.58
C GLY A 151 34.69 2.61 -17.61
N ALA A 152 34.12 2.04 -16.53
CA ALA A 152 33.62 0.67 -16.53
C ALA A 152 32.54 0.47 -17.60
N THR A 153 32.66 -0.61 -18.35
CA THR A 153 31.69 -1.02 -19.37
C THR A 153 30.78 -2.11 -18.85
N ALA A 154 29.60 -2.29 -19.45
CA ALA A 154 28.72 -3.41 -19.10
C ALA A 154 29.42 -4.78 -19.20
N ARG A 155 30.33 -4.94 -20.15
CA ARG A 155 31.12 -6.17 -20.33
C ARG A 155 32.09 -6.40 -19.18
N SER A 156 32.92 -5.38 -18.82
CA SER A 156 33.89 -5.51 -17.73
C SER A 156 33.19 -5.75 -16.38
N LEU A 157 32.07 -5.08 -16.13
CA LEU A 157 31.27 -5.31 -14.93
C LEU A 157 30.66 -6.71 -14.91
N LEU A 158 30.16 -7.22 -16.03
CA LEU A 158 29.64 -8.58 -16.13
C LEU A 158 30.71 -9.63 -15.81
N GLU A 159 31.92 -9.49 -16.39
CA GLU A 159 33.05 -10.39 -16.16
C GLU A 159 33.47 -10.37 -14.68
N SER A 160 33.53 -9.18 -14.05
CA SER A 160 33.80 -9.05 -12.60
C SER A 160 32.75 -9.74 -11.75
N MET A 161 31.48 -9.39 -11.92
CA MET A 161 30.36 -9.98 -11.17
C MET A 161 30.28 -11.51 -11.33
N GLN A 162 30.58 -12.04 -12.52
CA GLN A 162 30.61 -13.49 -12.74
C GLN A 162 31.75 -14.14 -11.95
N THR A 163 32.93 -13.53 -11.90
CA THR A 163 34.09 -14.03 -11.14
C THR A 163 33.81 -13.99 -9.64
N GLU A 164 33.23 -12.90 -9.14
CA GLU A 164 32.84 -12.76 -7.74
C GLU A 164 31.76 -13.77 -7.36
N ALA A 165 30.73 -13.95 -8.21
CA ALA A 165 29.68 -14.91 -7.99
C ALA A 165 30.22 -16.37 -7.92
N GLU A 166 31.18 -16.72 -8.78
CA GLU A 166 31.84 -18.03 -8.74
C GLU A 166 32.66 -18.20 -7.46
N THR A 167 33.34 -17.16 -7.00
CA THR A 167 34.07 -17.17 -5.72
C THR A 167 33.12 -17.35 -4.56
N LEU A 168 31.99 -16.64 -4.52
CA LEU A 168 30.97 -16.77 -3.48
C LEU A 168 30.40 -18.19 -3.43
N ARG A 169 30.11 -18.79 -4.57
CA ARG A 169 29.60 -20.18 -4.64
C ARG A 169 30.63 -21.22 -4.24
N SER A 170 31.86 -21.13 -4.77
CA SER A 170 32.87 -22.15 -4.58
C SER A 170 33.54 -22.12 -3.21
N ARG A 171 33.80 -20.92 -2.66
CA ARG A 171 34.51 -20.75 -1.40
C ARG A 171 33.56 -20.67 -0.19
N TYR A 172 32.42 -19.97 -0.35
CA TYR A 172 31.53 -19.68 0.77
C TYR A 172 30.20 -20.43 0.69
N GLN A 173 30.00 -21.30 -0.31
CA GLN A 173 28.77 -22.07 -0.53
C GLN A 173 27.53 -21.15 -0.58
N ALA A 174 27.71 -19.93 -1.10
CA ALA A 174 26.63 -18.96 -1.21
C ALA A 174 25.50 -19.48 -2.10
N TYR A 175 24.33 -18.98 -1.84
CA TYR A 175 23.09 -19.40 -2.44
C TYR A 175 23.10 -19.36 -3.97
N TYR A 176 22.21 -20.09 -4.62
CA TYR A 176 22.16 -20.20 -6.08
C TYR A 176 21.87 -18.85 -6.75
N GLU A 177 21.01 -18.02 -6.14
CA GLU A 177 20.69 -16.69 -6.62
C GLU A 177 21.55 -15.64 -5.90
N ILE A 178 22.45 -14.99 -6.63
CA ILE A 178 23.32 -13.96 -6.07
C ILE A 178 22.75 -12.58 -6.43
N PHE A 179 22.48 -11.79 -5.39
CA PHE A 179 22.05 -10.43 -5.53
C PHE A 179 23.24 -9.49 -5.72
N VAL A 180 23.00 -8.40 -6.45
CA VAL A 180 23.98 -7.35 -6.69
C VAL A 180 23.44 -6.04 -6.13
N ARG A 181 24.28 -5.27 -5.48
CA ARG A 181 23.95 -3.93 -5.02
C ARG A 181 24.97 -2.90 -5.52
N PRO A 182 24.52 -1.80 -6.16
CA PRO A 182 25.41 -0.68 -6.42
C PRO A 182 25.81 -0.01 -5.10
N SER A 183 27.07 0.36 -4.96
CA SER A 183 27.58 1.01 -3.74
C SER A 183 27.06 2.45 -3.55
N SER A 184 26.50 3.06 -4.58
CA SER A 184 25.89 4.38 -4.52
C SER A 184 24.75 4.51 -5.52
N GLY A 185 23.62 5.04 -5.08
CA GLY A 185 22.48 5.39 -5.92
C GLY A 185 21.82 4.22 -6.65
N TYR A 186 21.26 4.49 -7.83
CA TYR A 186 20.45 3.53 -8.60
C TYR A 186 21.28 2.57 -9.49
N GLY A 187 22.61 2.66 -9.44
CA GLY A 187 23.49 1.98 -10.38
C GLY A 187 23.65 2.74 -11.71
N SER A 188 24.78 2.51 -12.38
CA SER A 188 24.99 3.03 -13.73
C SER A 188 24.25 2.18 -14.76
N THR A 189 23.91 2.76 -15.91
CA THR A 189 23.40 2.01 -17.08
C THR A 189 24.26 0.79 -17.38
N ALA A 190 25.60 0.92 -17.33
CA ALA A 190 26.52 -0.19 -17.55
C ALA A 190 26.33 -1.32 -16.53
N LEU A 191 26.10 -1.01 -15.25
CA LEU A 191 25.81 -2.00 -14.20
C LEU A 191 24.48 -2.71 -14.46
N LEU A 192 23.43 -1.95 -14.76
CA LEU A 192 22.11 -2.53 -15.01
C LEU A 192 22.09 -3.45 -16.24
N GLN A 193 22.83 -3.05 -17.29
CA GLN A 193 23.03 -3.87 -18.48
C GLN A 193 23.85 -5.15 -18.18
N ALA A 194 24.91 -5.02 -17.39
CA ALA A 194 25.72 -6.17 -16.96
C ALA A 194 24.90 -7.14 -16.12
N ALA A 195 24.11 -6.61 -15.18
CA ALA A 195 23.23 -7.42 -14.33
C ALA A 195 22.17 -8.16 -15.14
N ALA A 196 21.52 -7.49 -16.11
CA ALA A 196 20.57 -8.12 -17.01
C ALA A 196 21.22 -9.27 -17.82
N ALA A 197 22.40 -9.03 -18.41
CA ALA A 197 23.13 -10.02 -19.19
C ALA A 197 23.60 -11.22 -18.37
N GLY A 198 23.93 -11.01 -17.08
CA GLY A 198 24.35 -12.06 -16.15
C GLY A 198 23.21 -12.72 -15.38
N ASN A 199 21.98 -12.29 -15.59
CA ASN A 199 20.80 -12.71 -14.82
C ASN A 199 20.97 -12.47 -13.30
N PHE A 200 21.60 -11.36 -12.94
CA PHE A 200 21.70 -10.92 -11.56
C PHE A 200 20.50 -10.05 -11.19
N ARG A 201 19.98 -10.21 -9.98
CA ARG A 201 19.01 -9.29 -9.41
C ARG A 201 19.71 -8.13 -8.72
N VAL A 202 19.31 -6.91 -9.10
CA VAL A 202 19.85 -5.69 -8.50
C VAL A 202 18.91 -5.25 -7.39
N LEU A 203 19.43 -5.20 -6.16
CA LEU A 203 18.71 -4.67 -5.00
C LEU A 203 19.18 -3.27 -4.69
N LYS A 204 18.26 -2.44 -4.29
CA LYS A 204 18.50 -1.16 -3.62
C LYS A 204 17.63 -1.13 -2.35
N GLU A 205 17.89 -0.18 -1.49
CA GLU A 205 17.08 0.01 -0.30
C GLU A 205 15.83 0.82 -0.58
N LEU A 206 14.76 0.54 0.15
CA LEU A 206 13.67 1.48 0.34
C LEU A 206 14.04 2.50 1.43
N LYS A 207 14.76 2.02 2.45
CA LYS A 207 15.25 2.82 3.57
C LYS A 207 16.75 2.61 3.77
N GLU A 208 17.52 3.70 3.73
CA GLU A 208 18.91 3.73 4.19
C GLU A 208 18.95 4.06 5.69
N ALA A 209 19.39 3.11 6.50
CA ALA A 209 19.39 3.24 7.95
C ALA A 209 20.62 4.00 8.49
N VAL A 210 21.71 4.11 7.70
CA VAL A 210 22.94 4.82 8.10
C VAL A 210 23.37 5.80 6.99
N PRO A 211 22.59 6.86 6.75
CA PRO A 211 23.02 7.91 5.82
C PRO A 211 24.18 8.71 6.37
N GLU A 212 25.01 9.29 5.50
CA GLU A 212 26.24 10.03 5.88
C GLU A 212 26.02 11.07 6.99
N ARG A 213 24.85 11.72 7.02
CA ARG A 213 24.50 12.75 8.02
C ARG A 213 24.51 12.24 9.47
N VAL A 214 24.37 10.95 9.71
CA VAL A 214 24.40 10.34 11.05
C VAL A 214 25.78 9.78 11.43
N SER A 215 26.77 9.82 10.55
CA SER A 215 28.09 9.19 10.73
C SER A 215 28.88 9.65 11.98
N ARG A 216 28.54 10.81 12.53
CA ARG A 216 29.15 11.38 13.74
C ARG A 216 28.36 11.14 15.02
N MET A 217 27.21 10.50 14.93
CA MET A 217 26.38 10.18 16.09
C MET A 217 26.96 8.98 16.85
N THR A 218 26.79 8.99 18.17
CA THR A 218 27.29 7.95 19.07
C THR A 218 26.19 7.32 19.91
N ASP A 219 24.95 7.60 19.60
CA ASP A 219 23.77 7.09 20.30
C ASP A 219 22.76 6.52 19.28
N ALA A 220 22.51 5.23 19.37
CA ALA A 220 21.63 4.52 18.42
C ALA A 220 20.18 4.99 18.47
N GLN A 221 19.68 5.44 19.64
CA GLN A 221 18.34 6.00 19.76
C GLN A 221 18.21 7.34 19.03
N ALA A 222 19.25 8.17 19.12
CA ALA A 222 19.29 9.43 18.38
C ALA A 222 19.35 9.19 16.86
N VAL A 223 20.15 8.21 16.41
CA VAL A 223 20.19 7.78 15.00
C VAL A 223 18.81 7.30 14.54
N MET A 224 18.17 6.44 15.32
CA MET A 224 16.84 5.94 15.00
C MET A 224 15.80 7.06 14.92
N GLY A 225 15.82 8.04 15.82
CA GLY A 225 14.95 9.22 15.78
C GLY A 225 15.19 10.12 14.56
N GLU A 226 16.43 10.21 14.08
CA GLU A 226 16.79 10.99 12.90
C GLU A 226 16.39 10.32 11.57
N VAL A 227 16.50 8.98 11.51
CA VAL A 227 16.29 8.19 10.29
C VAL A 227 14.88 7.63 10.20
N PHE A 228 14.35 7.13 11.30
CA PHE A 228 13.00 6.55 11.41
C PHE A 228 12.14 7.48 12.26
N ASN A 229 11.71 8.61 11.69
CA ASN A 229 10.93 9.62 12.40
C ASN A 229 9.61 9.04 12.96
N GLU A 230 9.00 9.75 13.93
CA GLU A 230 7.77 9.29 14.61
C GLU A 230 6.57 9.09 13.67
N ASN A 231 6.57 9.77 12.52
CA ASN A 231 5.50 9.66 11.52
C ASN A 231 5.72 8.51 10.53
N GLU A 232 6.91 7.89 10.51
CA GLU A 232 7.16 6.68 9.75
C GLU A 232 6.68 5.48 10.57
N GLY A 233 5.71 4.75 10.02
CA GLY A 233 5.14 3.55 10.64
C GLY A 233 6.16 2.41 10.81
N MET A 234 5.65 1.22 11.07
CA MET A 234 6.45 -0.01 11.09
C MET A 234 6.94 -0.35 9.68
N LEU A 235 8.02 -1.12 9.58
CA LEU A 235 8.52 -1.64 8.30
C LEU A 235 7.44 -2.41 7.55
N GLN A 236 7.43 -2.23 6.24
CA GLN A 236 6.45 -2.84 5.34
C GLN A 236 6.89 -4.26 4.93
N ARG A 237 5.95 -5.06 4.45
CA ARG A 237 6.27 -6.37 3.84
C ARG A 237 7.24 -6.21 2.68
N GLY A 238 8.25 -7.08 2.64
CA GLY A 238 9.26 -7.09 1.58
C GLY A 238 10.12 -5.84 1.53
N GLU A 239 10.02 -4.93 2.51
CA GLU A 239 10.84 -3.73 2.58
C GLU A 239 12.31 -4.09 2.78
N ILE A 240 13.18 -3.43 2.03
CA ILE A 240 14.64 -3.59 2.14
C ILE A 240 15.19 -2.40 2.91
N VAL A 241 15.75 -2.68 4.09
CA VAL A 241 16.47 -1.70 4.92
C VAL A 241 17.97 -1.96 4.77
N HIS A 242 18.71 -0.93 4.39
CA HIS A 242 20.16 -1.04 4.19
C HIS A 242 20.94 -0.35 5.30
N PHE A 243 21.99 -1.02 5.76
CA PHE A 243 22.94 -0.54 6.76
C PHE A 243 24.34 -0.49 6.13
N GLN A 244 24.91 0.70 6.01
CA GLN A 244 26.29 0.87 5.58
C GLN A 244 27.20 0.74 6.80
N MET A 245 28.09 -0.26 6.80
CA MET A 245 29.10 -0.48 7.83
C MET A 245 30.31 0.43 7.62
N GLY A 246 31.05 0.68 8.70
CA GLY A 246 32.26 1.50 8.66
C GLY A 246 32.00 3.01 8.58
N LEU A 247 30.75 3.49 8.67
CA LEU A 247 30.44 4.91 8.58
C LEU A 247 30.51 5.65 9.92
N PHE A 248 30.27 4.99 11.06
CA PHE A 248 30.31 5.65 12.35
C PHE A 248 31.75 5.99 12.78
N GLN A 249 32.08 7.29 12.82
CA GLN A 249 33.46 7.77 13.03
C GLN A 249 33.93 7.69 14.48
N TYR A 250 33.00 7.63 15.45
CA TYR A 250 33.31 7.79 16.88
C TYR A 250 32.83 6.64 17.76
N SER A 251 32.22 5.62 17.16
CA SER A 251 31.73 4.46 17.92
C SER A 251 31.63 3.23 17.03
N GLU A 252 32.11 2.10 17.53
CA GLU A 252 32.01 0.79 16.88
C GLU A 252 30.80 -0.03 17.37
N THR A 253 30.03 0.49 18.34
CA THR A 253 28.89 -0.24 18.92
C THR A 253 27.53 0.28 18.41
N VAL A 254 27.47 1.53 17.96
CA VAL A 254 26.21 2.19 17.56
C VAL A 254 25.47 1.42 16.47
N LEU A 255 26.19 0.84 15.50
CA LEU A 255 25.55 0.11 14.41
C LEU A 255 24.83 -1.16 14.92
N GLY A 256 25.49 -1.97 15.76
CA GLY A 256 24.86 -3.15 16.37
C GLY A 256 23.61 -2.78 17.19
N GLU A 257 23.74 -1.75 18.05
CA GLU A 257 22.61 -1.24 18.83
C GLU A 257 21.46 -0.71 17.95
N LEU A 258 21.77 -0.05 16.83
CA LEU A 258 20.77 0.44 15.87
C LEU A 258 20.05 -0.73 15.19
N VAL A 259 20.78 -1.76 14.74
CA VAL A 259 20.21 -2.96 14.11
C VAL A 259 19.22 -3.65 15.07
N GLU A 260 19.61 -3.84 16.35
CA GLU A 260 18.75 -4.44 17.36
C GLU A 260 17.47 -3.61 17.60
N LYS A 261 17.62 -2.28 17.69
CA LYS A 261 16.47 -1.37 17.86
C LYS A 261 15.54 -1.37 16.66
N VAL A 262 16.07 -1.28 15.44
CA VAL A 262 15.23 -1.30 14.23
C VAL A 262 14.48 -2.63 14.12
N ALA A 263 15.12 -3.75 14.35
CA ALA A 263 14.48 -5.06 14.33
C ALA A 263 13.39 -5.21 15.40
N SER A 264 13.61 -4.67 16.61
CA SER A 264 12.72 -4.84 17.76
C SER A 264 11.60 -3.81 17.82
N GLU A 265 11.87 -2.56 17.43
CA GLU A 265 10.96 -1.43 17.65
C GLU A 265 10.27 -0.96 16.36
N LYS A 266 10.85 -1.23 15.17
CA LYS A 266 10.32 -0.80 13.88
C LYS A 266 9.80 -1.94 13.00
N SER A 267 9.99 -3.20 13.40
CA SER A 267 9.43 -4.33 12.66
C SER A 267 8.37 -5.08 13.45
N CYS A 268 7.21 -5.31 12.84
CA CYS A 268 6.23 -6.30 13.30
C CYS A 268 6.43 -7.67 12.63
N TYR A 269 7.43 -7.79 11.76
CA TYR A 269 7.74 -8.97 10.96
C TYR A 269 9.09 -9.55 11.32
N PRO A 270 9.29 -10.87 11.16
CA PRO A 270 10.63 -11.46 11.13
C PRO A 270 11.50 -10.78 10.08
N ILE A 271 12.76 -10.55 10.43
CA ILE A 271 13.77 -10.05 9.49
C ILE A 271 14.47 -11.25 8.87
N CYS A 272 14.48 -11.30 7.54
CA CYS A 272 15.09 -12.36 6.77
C CYS A 272 16.19 -11.84 5.83
N SER A 273 16.96 -12.75 5.25
CA SER A 273 17.87 -12.45 4.17
C SER A 273 17.13 -12.37 2.82
N ALA A 274 17.76 -11.75 1.83
CA ALA A 274 17.14 -11.58 0.51
C ALA A 274 16.88 -12.92 -0.21
N ASP A 275 17.77 -13.89 -0.05
CA ASP A 275 17.64 -15.22 -0.62
C ASP A 275 16.50 -16.04 0.00
N GLU A 276 16.26 -15.94 1.31
CA GLU A 276 15.11 -16.60 1.95
C GLU A 276 13.78 -16.13 1.36
N LEU A 277 13.64 -14.84 1.11
CA LEU A 277 12.42 -14.29 0.53
C LEU A 277 12.31 -14.62 -0.97
N ALA A 278 13.43 -14.72 -1.67
CA ALA A 278 13.46 -15.13 -3.07
C ALA A 278 13.13 -16.62 -3.27
N GLU A 279 13.43 -17.48 -2.28
CA GLU A 279 13.07 -18.91 -2.33
C GLU A 279 11.56 -19.15 -2.28
N ASP A 280 10.80 -18.30 -1.60
CA ASP A 280 9.34 -18.41 -1.56
C ASP A 280 8.70 -17.86 -2.84
N THR A 281 9.01 -18.52 -3.95
CA THR A 281 8.48 -18.15 -5.28
C THR A 281 6.96 -18.20 -5.35
N ARG A 282 6.27 -18.86 -4.40
CA ARG A 282 4.80 -18.93 -4.35
C ARG A 282 4.17 -17.62 -3.92
N SER A 283 4.89 -16.80 -3.15
CA SER A 283 4.42 -15.49 -2.69
C SER A 283 4.95 -14.33 -3.56
N LEU A 284 5.94 -14.57 -4.42
CA LEU A 284 6.49 -13.53 -5.29
C LEU A 284 5.56 -13.21 -6.47
N TYR A 285 5.48 -11.94 -6.82
CA TYR A 285 4.77 -11.45 -7.99
C TYR A 285 5.54 -10.30 -8.66
N THR A 286 5.18 -9.98 -9.88
CA THR A 286 5.72 -8.81 -10.59
C THR A 286 4.81 -7.61 -10.39
N TYR A 287 5.35 -6.48 -9.98
CA TYR A 287 4.61 -5.24 -9.82
C TYR A 287 5.19 -4.14 -10.73
N PRO A 288 4.33 -3.35 -11.41
CA PRO A 288 2.88 -3.60 -11.59
C PRO A 288 2.61 -4.92 -12.31
N VAL A 289 1.44 -5.50 -12.08
CA VAL A 289 1.04 -6.75 -12.76
C VAL A 289 1.05 -6.52 -14.27
N ALA A 290 1.77 -7.36 -15.01
CA ALA A 290 1.84 -7.25 -16.46
C ALA A 290 0.45 -7.44 -17.11
N ALA A 291 0.13 -6.67 -18.16
CA ALA A 291 -1.19 -6.64 -18.76
C ALA A 291 -1.69 -8.02 -19.23
N GLU A 292 -0.79 -8.90 -19.66
CA GLU A 292 -1.10 -10.27 -20.04
C GLU A 292 -1.52 -11.18 -18.87
N ASN A 293 -1.14 -10.80 -17.64
CA ASN A 293 -1.50 -11.52 -16.41
C ASN A 293 -2.75 -10.96 -15.74
N VAL A 294 -3.27 -9.82 -16.19
CA VAL A 294 -4.52 -9.26 -15.69
C VAL A 294 -5.68 -10.12 -16.20
N LEU A 295 -6.60 -10.46 -15.30
CA LEU A 295 -7.77 -11.27 -15.65
C LEU A 295 -8.64 -10.54 -16.69
N PRO A 296 -9.15 -11.26 -17.71
CA PRO A 296 -9.99 -10.65 -18.75
C PRO A 296 -11.23 -9.93 -18.18
N GLU A 297 -11.76 -10.40 -17.04
CA GLU A 297 -12.95 -9.87 -16.41
C GLU A 297 -12.74 -8.48 -15.80
N VAL A 298 -11.51 -8.09 -15.47
CA VAL A 298 -11.20 -6.78 -14.87
C VAL A 298 -10.44 -5.86 -15.82
N LYS A 299 -9.88 -6.40 -16.89
CA LYS A 299 -9.13 -5.63 -17.86
C LYS A 299 -10.05 -4.66 -18.63
N ASP A 300 -9.67 -3.40 -18.69
CA ASP A 300 -10.40 -2.35 -19.43
C ASP A 300 -11.87 -2.14 -18.97
N GLN A 301 -12.19 -2.47 -17.70
CA GLN A 301 -13.55 -2.35 -17.17
C GLN A 301 -13.96 -0.90 -16.87
N ILE A 302 -13.01 -0.07 -16.46
CA ILE A 302 -13.26 1.31 -16.03
C ILE A 302 -12.77 2.28 -17.10
N HIS A 303 -13.70 2.94 -17.76
CA HIS A 303 -13.45 4.07 -18.65
C HIS A 303 -14.76 4.85 -18.86
N PRO A 304 -14.71 6.18 -19.03
CA PRO A 304 -15.88 7.01 -19.24
C PRO A 304 -16.65 6.64 -20.52
N GLY A 305 -17.94 6.93 -20.52
CA GLY A 305 -18.81 6.76 -21.69
C GLY A 305 -19.74 5.55 -21.65
N HIS A 306 -19.83 4.82 -20.52
CA HIS A 306 -20.77 3.71 -20.36
C HIS A 306 -22.25 4.16 -20.41
N LEU A 307 -22.51 5.43 -20.10
CA LEU A 307 -23.87 6.01 -20.14
C LEU A 307 -24.13 6.82 -21.41
N GLU A 308 -23.20 6.86 -22.35
CA GLU A 308 -23.37 7.60 -23.63
C GLU A 308 -24.65 7.17 -24.36
N GLY A 309 -25.43 8.13 -24.82
CA GLY A 309 -26.69 7.91 -25.52
C GLY A 309 -27.88 7.48 -24.65
N LYS A 310 -27.70 7.34 -23.31
CA LYS A 310 -28.82 7.04 -22.41
C LYS A 310 -29.60 8.30 -22.04
N THR A 311 -30.90 8.13 -21.87
CA THR A 311 -31.78 9.18 -21.36
C THR A 311 -31.68 9.34 -19.85
N ASP A 312 -32.04 10.50 -19.29
CA ASP A 312 -32.07 10.75 -17.84
C ASP A 312 -32.86 9.69 -17.07
N LYS A 313 -33.94 9.17 -17.67
CA LYS A 313 -34.76 8.11 -17.07
C LYS A 313 -34.01 6.77 -16.99
N GLU A 314 -33.23 6.44 -18.01
CA GLU A 314 -32.41 5.23 -18.04
C GLU A 314 -31.25 5.36 -17.06
N ILE A 315 -30.57 6.52 -17.01
CA ILE A 315 -29.51 6.82 -16.04
C ILE A 315 -30.04 6.70 -14.63
N PHE A 316 -31.18 7.34 -14.32
CA PHE A 316 -31.80 7.17 -13.00
C PHE A 316 -32.16 5.71 -12.71
N GLY A 317 -32.59 4.94 -13.72
CA GLY A 317 -32.83 3.51 -13.59
C GLY A 317 -31.60 2.71 -13.19
N ILE A 318 -30.41 3.07 -13.71
CA ILE A 318 -29.12 2.48 -13.34
C ILE A 318 -28.76 2.87 -11.91
N ILE A 319 -28.80 4.18 -11.59
CA ILE A 319 -28.52 4.68 -10.24
C ILE A 319 -29.40 3.96 -9.20
N ARG A 320 -30.70 3.88 -9.46
CA ARG A 320 -31.64 3.22 -8.53
C ARG A 320 -31.33 1.75 -8.28
N LYS A 321 -30.78 1.04 -9.25
CA LYS A 321 -30.40 -0.37 -9.12
C LYS A 321 -29.06 -0.55 -8.43
N GLY A 322 -28.12 0.32 -8.72
CA GLY A 322 -26.74 0.23 -8.26
C GLY A 322 -26.44 1.00 -6.97
N TYR A 323 -27.32 1.89 -6.52
CA TYR A 323 -27.11 2.65 -5.28
C TYR A 323 -27.74 1.94 -4.07
N LEU A 324 -26.92 1.65 -3.08
CA LEU A 324 -27.32 1.19 -1.76
C LEU A 324 -27.07 2.34 -0.77
N GLY A 325 -28.13 2.96 -0.27
CA GLY A 325 -28.07 4.19 0.53
C GLY A 325 -27.78 3.95 2.02
N ILE A 326 -28.01 4.98 2.81
CA ILE A 326 -27.94 4.97 4.27
C ILE A 326 -29.06 5.84 4.82
N ASP A 327 -29.59 5.51 6.00
CA ASP A 327 -30.84 6.05 6.54
C ASP A 327 -30.81 7.57 6.83
N TRP A 328 -29.66 8.13 7.17
CA TRP A 328 -29.54 9.58 7.42
C TRP A 328 -29.48 10.43 6.12
N VAL A 329 -29.22 9.83 4.96
CA VAL A 329 -29.20 10.49 3.65
C VAL A 329 -30.56 10.33 2.97
N THR A 330 -31.62 10.88 3.57
CA THR A 330 -33.00 10.69 3.10
C THR A 330 -33.69 11.95 2.63
N SER A 331 -33.11 13.10 2.88
CA SER A 331 -33.66 14.41 2.48
C SER A 331 -33.06 14.86 1.14
N PRO A 332 -33.82 15.58 0.29
CA PRO A 332 -33.28 16.23 -0.91
C PRO A 332 -32.06 17.13 -0.66
N PHE A 333 -31.92 17.67 0.57
CA PHE A 333 -30.75 18.46 0.95
C PHE A 333 -29.45 17.64 1.04
N PHE A 334 -29.56 16.33 1.28
CA PHE A 334 -28.44 15.38 1.29
C PHE A 334 -28.24 14.68 -0.07
N LEU A 335 -29.21 14.82 -0.99
CA LEU A 335 -29.24 14.18 -2.31
C LEU A 335 -29.41 15.25 -3.41
N PRO A 336 -28.42 16.18 -3.57
CA PRO A 336 -28.51 17.22 -4.57
C PRO A 336 -28.67 16.64 -5.99
N GLY A 337 -29.43 17.35 -6.83
CA GLY A 337 -29.72 16.94 -8.20
C GLY A 337 -30.88 15.96 -8.37
N PHE A 338 -31.32 15.28 -7.29
CA PHE A 338 -32.47 14.39 -7.32
C PHE A 338 -33.78 15.15 -7.04
N THR A 339 -34.84 14.79 -7.77
CA THR A 339 -36.19 15.22 -7.45
C THR A 339 -36.73 14.44 -6.24
N GLU A 340 -37.74 14.97 -5.53
CA GLU A 340 -38.41 14.27 -4.44
C GLU A 340 -38.96 12.89 -4.87
N ALA A 341 -39.50 12.80 -6.06
CA ALA A 341 -40.01 11.56 -6.66
C ALA A 341 -38.87 10.54 -6.92
N GLU A 342 -37.68 10.97 -7.23
CA GLU A 342 -36.51 10.12 -7.40
C GLU A 342 -35.97 9.66 -6.03
N VAL A 343 -35.83 10.60 -5.07
CA VAL A 343 -35.38 10.29 -3.69
C VAL A 343 -36.25 9.20 -3.06
N SER A 344 -37.59 9.30 -3.19
CA SER A 344 -38.50 8.29 -2.63
C SER A 344 -38.34 6.87 -3.21
N ARG A 345 -37.60 6.73 -4.32
CA ARG A 345 -37.36 5.47 -5.05
C ARG A 345 -35.94 4.95 -4.89
N LEU A 346 -35.03 5.70 -4.29
CA LEU A 346 -33.69 5.25 -3.95
C LEU A 346 -33.71 4.33 -2.72
N ASP A 347 -32.72 3.47 -2.59
CA ASP A 347 -32.50 2.76 -1.34
C ASP A 347 -32.11 3.75 -0.24
N GLN A 348 -32.71 3.61 0.95
CA GLN A 348 -32.49 4.46 2.11
C GLN A 348 -32.16 3.64 3.36
N ARG A 349 -31.89 2.36 3.20
CA ARG A 349 -31.66 1.46 4.34
C ARG A 349 -30.27 0.81 4.33
N GLY A 350 -29.68 0.68 3.16
CA GLY A 350 -28.37 0.07 3.01
C GLY A 350 -28.31 -1.41 3.42
N ILE A 351 -29.43 -2.15 3.32
CA ILE A 351 -29.52 -3.55 3.69
C ILE A 351 -29.72 -4.40 2.43
N ILE A 352 -28.89 -5.41 2.27
CA ILE A 352 -28.92 -6.35 1.15
C ILE A 352 -29.77 -7.56 1.53
N LYS A 353 -30.89 -7.75 0.85
CA LYS A 353 -31.73 -8.94 1.08
C LYS A 353 -31.00 -10.20 0.64
N ASN A 354 -30.92 -11.17 1.53
CA ASN A 354 -30.37 -12.49 1.25
C ASN A 354 -31.03 -13.54 2.15
N ASP A 355 -31.03 -14.82 1.73
CA ASP A 355 -31.61 -15.93 2.44
C ASP A 355 -30.58 -16.71 3.28
N GLU A 356 -29.29 -16.34 3.20
CA GLU A 356 -28.15 -17.05 3.81
C GLU A 356 -27.69 -16.43 5.14
N ASN A 357 -28.42 -15.45 5.68
CA ASN A 357 -28.02 -14.67 6.87
C ASN A 357 -26.64 -14.01 6.74
N TYR A 358 -26.27 -13.56 5.53
CA TYR A 358 -25.05 -12.83 5.32
C TYR A 358 -25.07 -11.47 6.01
N VAL A 359 -23.93 -11.11 6.58
CA VAL A 359 -23.59 -9.79 7.12
C VAL A 359 -22.29 -9.35 6.45
N PHE A 360 -22.22 -8.09 6.04
CA PHE A 360 -21.11 -7.55 5.28
C PHE A 360 -20.34 -6.53 6.13
N LEU A 361 -19.16 -6.94 6.63
CA LEU A 361 -18.21 -6.01 7.20
C LEU A 361 -17.48 -5.32 6.06
N THR A 362 -17.47 -3.99 6.07
CA THR A 362 -16.77 -3.20 5.05
C THR A 362 -15.83 -2.20 5.70
N PHE A 363 -14.63 -2.07 5.16
CA PHE A 363 -13.56 -1.26 5.72
C PHE A 363 -13.09 -0.24 4.70
N ASP A 364 -13.08 1.03 5.05
CA ASP A 364 -12.76 2.15 4.19
C ASP A 364 -11.34 2.69 4.46
N ASP A 365 -10.77 3.44 3.51
CA ASP A 365 -9.52 4.17 3.54
C ASP A 365 -8.24 3.37 3.22
N TRP A 366 -7.20 3.54 4.04
CA TRP A 366 -5.89 2.90 3.95
C TRP A 366 -5.15 2.99 5.29
N GLY A 367 -4.53 1.90 5.70
CA GLY A 367 -3.74 1.79 6.92
C GLY A 367 -2.32 1.28 6.68
N THR A 368 -1.54 1.18 7.75
CA THR A 368 -0.22 0.54 7.75
C THR A 368 -0.33 -0.98 7.91
N ASP A 369 0.75 -1.69 7.60
CA ASP A 369 0.85 -3.15 7.78
C ASP A 369 0.42 -3.59 9.18
N GLY A 370 0.88 -2.89 10.22
CA GLY A 370 0.58 -3.25 11.60
C GLY A 370 -0.92 -3.18 11.95
N THR A 371 -1.65 -2.22 11.39
CA THR A 371 -3.10 -2.07 11.59
C THR A 371 -3.87 -3.10 10.78
N VAL A 372 -3.52 -3.23 9.50
CA VAL A 372 -4.22 -4.12 8.57
C VAL A 372 -4.01 -5.59 8.93
N ASP A 373 -2.79 -6.00 9.31
CA ASP A 373 -2.53 -7.38 9.70
C ASP A 373 -3.30 -7.83 10.94
N LYS A 374 -3.50 -6.94 11.92
CA LYS A 374 -4.36 -7.25 13.07
C LYS A 374 -5.77 -7.59 12.61
N LEU A 375 -6.30 -6.80 11.67
CA LEU A 375 -7.64 -7.02 11.12
C LEU A 375 -7.70 -8.31 10.28
N LEU A 376 -6.73 -8.54 9.39
CA LEU A 376 -6.67 -9.77 8.58
C LEU A 376 -6.57 -11.02 9.46
N ASN A 377 -5.77 -10.99 10.54
CA ASN A 377 -5.66 -12.09 11.49
C ASN A 377 -6.98 -12.38 12.21
N VAL A 378 -7.72 -11.34 12.58
CA VAL A 378 -9.04 -11.49 13.20
C VAL A 378 -10.03 -12.12 12.22
N LEU A 379 -10.09 -11.63 10.99
CA LEU A 379 -11.00 -12.18 9.97
C LEU A 379 -10.65 -13.64 9.64
N GLU A 380 -9.38 -13.98 9.52
CA GLU A 380 -8.90 -15.35 9.30
C GLU A 380 -9.27 -16.28 10.48
N LYS A 381 -9.05 -15.83 11.72
CA LYS A 381 -9.39 -16.58 12.95
C LYS A 381 -10.85 -17.00 12.99
N HIS A 382 -11.76 -16.19 12.47
CA HIS A 382 -13.20 -16.39 12.48
C HIS A 382 -13.77 -16.91 11.15
N ASP A 383 -12.93 -17.36 10.21
CA ASP A 383 -13.34 -17.79 8.86
C ASP A 383 -14.28 -16.76 8.17
N ALA A 384 -14.00 -15.47 8.39
CA ALA A 384 -14.78 -14.36 7.88
C ALA A 384 -14.07 -13.69 6.70
N THR A 385 -14.81 -13.35 5.65
CA THR A 385 -14.33 -12.47 4.60
C THR A 385 -15.04 -11.12 4.67
N ALA A 386 -14.42 -10.08 4.11
CA ALA A 386 -14.89 -8.71 4.16
C ALA A 386 -14.72 -8.00 2.82
N THR A 387 -15.18 -6.77 2.74
CA THR A 387 -14.91 -5.89 1.60
C THR A 387 -14.08 -4.69 2.05
N PHE A 388 -12.98 -4.44 1.36
CA PHE A 388 -12.12 -3.29 1.58
C PHE A 388 -12.34 -2.28 0.46
N PHE A 389 -12.80 -1.08 0.82
CA PHE A 389 -12.93 0.03 -0.10
C PHE A 389 -11.69 0.91 0.01
N VAL A 390 -10.81 0.80 -0.98
CA VAL A 390 -9.44 1.29 -0.91
C VAL A 390 -9.30 2.69 -1.50
N ARG A 391 -8.71 3.59 -0.72
CA ARG A 391 -8.18 4.86 -1.18
C ARG A 391 -6.79 4.63 -1.75
N THR A 392 -6.62 4.76 -3.08
CA THR A 392 -5.47 4.20 -3.76
C THR A 392 -4.23 5.09 -3.84
N ALA A 393 -4.28 6.35 -3.39
CA ALA A 393 -3.13 7.26 -3.42
C ALA A 393 -1.87 6.70 -2.71
N ASN A 394 -2.06 5.87 -1.68
CA ASN A 394 -0.98 5.29 -0.91
C ASN A 394 -0.56 3.88 -1.39
N VAL A 395 -1.31 3.26 -2.28
CA VAL A 395 -1.02 1.91 -2.79
C VAL A 395 0.37 1.80 -3.44
N PRO A 396 0.83 2.78 -4.26
CA PRO A 396 2.16 2.70 -4.85
C PRO A 396 3.30 2.66 -3.82
N SER A 397 3.09 3.23 -2.63
CA SER A 397 4.08 3.19 -1.54
C SER A 397 4.13 1.84 -0.82
N ASN A 398 3.03 1.06 -0.84
CA ASN A 398 2.95 -0.27 -0.22
C ASN A 398 2.00 -1.21 -0.99
N PRO A 399 2.33 -1.61 -2.22
CA PRO A 399 1.47 -2.47 -3.04
C PRO A 399 1.30 -3.88 -2.45
N ASN A 400 2.29 -4.35 -1.68
CA ASN A 400 2.25 -5.64 -1.02
C ASN A 400 1.06 -5.78 -0.05
N LEU A 401 0.70 -4.69 0.61
CA LEU A 401 -0.41 -4.68 1.54
C LEU A 401 -1.76 -4.89 0.82
N LEU A 402 -1.99 -4.19 -0.30
CA LEU A 402 -3.19 -4.41 -1.10
C LEU A 402 -3.28 -5.85 -1.60
N ARG A 403 -2.15 -6.38 -2.08
CA ARG A 403 -2.09 -7.76 -2.55
C ARG A 403 -2.36 -8.77 -1.43
N SER A 404 -1.93 -8.47 -0.21
CA SER A 404 -2.19 -9.32 0.96
C SER A 404 -3.67 -9.36 1.35
N ILE A 405 -4.37 -8.22 1.25
CA ILE A 405 -5.82 -8.15 1.46
C ILE A 405 -6.55 -9.06 0.45
N ALA A 406 -6.18 -8.97 -0.83
CA ALA A 406 -6.78 -9.80 -1.86
C ALA A 406 -6.42 -11.29 -1.72
N ALA A 407 -5.15 -11.62 -1.34
CA ALA A 407 -4.69 -12.99 -1.10
C ALA A 407 -5.38 -13.66 0.08
N ALA A 408 -5.83 -12.90 1.08
CA ALA A 408 -6.64 -13.38 2.19
C ALA A 408 -8.11 -13.65 1.81
N GLY A 409 -8.47 -13.54 0.53
CA GLY A 409 -9.82 -13.85 0.02
C GLY A 409 -10.84 -12.73 0.19
N HIS A 410 -10.41 -11.53 0.50
CA HIS A 410 -11.31 -10.39 0.66
C HIS A 410 -11.64 -9.73 -0.67
N THR A 411 -12.83 -9.12 -0.75
CA THR A 411 -13.25 -8.29 -1.88
C THR A 411 -12.59 -6.92 -1.78
N VAL A 412 -12.09 -6.41 -2.89
CA VAL A 412 -11.55 -5.04 -2.98
C VAL A 412 -12.43 -4.20 -3.89
N GLY A 413 -12.83 -3.04 -3.41
CA GLY A 413 -13.59 -2.02 -4.13
C GLY A 413 -12.93 -0.65 -4.06
N ALA A 414 -13.45 0.31 -4.82
CA ALA A 414 -12.89 1.65 -4.91
C ALA A 414 -13.45 2.60 -3.84
N HIS A 415 -12.54 3.45 -3.26
CA HIS A 415 -12.90 4.57 -2.40
C HIS A 415 -12.27 5.88 -2.89
N THR A 416 -12.21 6.05 -4.22
CA THR A 416 -11.49 7.07 -4.97
C THR A 416 -9.96 7.03 -4.77
N HIS A 417 -9.22 7.72 -5.62
CA HIS A 417 -7.77 7.79 -5.47
C HIS A 417 -7.38 8.73 -4.33
N MET A 418 -7.92 9.95 -4.33
CA MET A 418 -7.57 11.02 -3.39
C MET A 418 -8.63 11.25 -2.29
N HIS A 419 -9.54 10.32 -2.04
CA HIS A 419 -10.71 10.49 -1.17
C HIS A 419 -11.61 11.65 -1.64
N MET A 420 -11.82 11.74 -2.97
CA MET A 420 -12.60 12.82 -3.58
C MET A 420 -14.10 12.60 -3.35
N PRO A 421 -14.82 13.56 -2.73
CA PRO A 421 -16.26 13.46 -2.54
C PRO A 421 -17.01 13.49 -3.87
N ILE A 422 -18.16 12.81 -3.93
CA ILE A 422 -19.06 12.82 -5.10
C ILE A 422 -20.26 13.75 -4.96
N SER A 423 -20.16 14.69 -4.03
CA SER A 423 -21.05 15.84 -3.85
C SER A 423 -20.30 16.95 -3.13
N ASN A 424 -20.73 18.21 -3.31
CA ASN A 424 -20.15 19.35 -2.58
C ASN A 424 -20.84 19.52 -1.23
N GLU A 425 -20.10 19.48 -0.15
CA GLU A 425 -20.58 19.83 1.19
C GLU A 425 -20.58 21.36 1.34
N LEU A 426 -21.75 21.96 1.42
CA LEU A 426 -21.92 23.39 1.70
C LEU A 426 -22.02 23.66 3.21
N SER A 427 -22.58 22.70 3.95
CA SER A 427 -22.65 22.67 5.41
C SER A 427 -22.98 21.26 5.85
N ALA A 428 -22.94 20.98 7.16
CA ALA A 428 -23.27 19.66 7.73
C ALA A 428 -24.66 19.12 7.33
N THR A 429 -25.55 19.95 6.76
CA THR A 429 -26.91 19.57 6.37
C THR A 429 -27.28 19.93 4.94
N HIS A 430 -26.38 20.55 4.19
CA HIS A 430 -26.66 21.00 2.83
C HIS A 430 -25.52 20.62 1.91
N PHE A 431 -25.87 19.96 0.83
CA PHE A 431 -24.97 19.52 -0.23
C PHE A 431 -25.40 20.10 -1.58
N ALA A 432 -24.48 20.23 -2.50
CA ALA A 432 -24.70 20.64 -3.87
C ALA A 432 -24.13 19.60 -4.83
N GLU A 433 -24.60 19.60 -6.06
CA GLU A 433 -23.98 18.84 -7.13
C GLU A 433 -22.55 19.34 -7.41
N LEU A 434 -21.73 18.48 -7.96
CA LEU A 434 -20.39 18.83 -8.44
C LEU A 434 -20.49 19.81 -9.62
N SER A 435 -19.54 20.74 -9.72
CA SER A 435 -19.34 21.53 -10.94
C SER A 435 -18.82 20.64 -12.08
N GLU A 436 -18.85 21.14 -13.32
CA GLU A 436 -18.32 20.43 -14.47
C GLU A 436 -16.79 20.17 -14.35
N GLU A 437 -16.05 21.04 -13.72
CA GLU A 437 -14.63 20.87 -13.43
C GLU A 437 -14.42 19.73 -12.42
N GLN A 438 -15.15 19.76 -11.31
CA GLN A 438 -15.08 18.70 -10.27
C GLN A 438 -15.53 17.34 -10.81
N ARG A 439 -16.49 17.30 -11.74
CA ARG A 439 -16.88 16.04 -12.39
C ARG A 439 -15.77 15.45 -13.24
N ARG A 440 -15.05 16.28 -14.01
CA ARG A 440 -13.89 15.83 -14.79
C ARG A 440 -12.76 15.35 -13.89
N ASP A 441 -12.51 16.06 -12.79
CA ASP A 441 -11.51 15.64 -11.81
C ASP A 441 -11.89 14.32 -11.15
N LEU A 442 -13.16 14.13 -10.81
CA LEU A 442 -13.68 12.87 -10.27
C LEU A 442 -13.54 11.72 -11.28
N GLU A 443 -13.84 11.97 -12.56
CA GLU A 443 -13.69 10.97 -13.62
C GLU A 443 -12.23 10.47 -13.72
N LEU A 444 -11.26 11.39 -13.73
CA LEU A 444 -9.84 11.05 -13.73
C LEU A 444 -9.42 10.29 -12.45
N ASP A 445 -9.90 10.73 -11.29
CA ASP A 445 -9.63 10.08 -10.00
C ASP A 445 -10.17 8.63 -9.97
N LEU A 446 -11.38 8.41 -10.47
CA LEU A 446 -12.01 7.08 -10.55
C LEU A 446 -11.26 6.12 -11.47
N VAL A 447 -10.82 6.59 -12.64
CA VAL A 447 -10.01 5.81 -13.58
C VAL A 447 -8.68 5.45 -12.95
N LEU A 448 -7.97 6.44 -12.39
CA LEU A 448 -6.68 6.23 -11.72
C LEU A 448 -6.80 5.29 -10.52
N CYS A 449 -7.89 5.40 -9.74
CA CYS A 449 -8.17 4.51 -8.63
C CYS A 449 -8.24 3.04 -9.09
N TYR A 450 -9.00 2.77 -10.14
CA TYR A 450 -9.16 1.42 -10.67
C TYR A 450 -7.88 0.89 -11.30
N ASP A 451 -7.21 1.67 -12.14
CA ASP A 451 -5.97 1.28 -12.80
C ASP A 451 -4.86 0.94 -11.78
N THR A 452 -4.79 1.72 -10.69
CA THR A 452 -3.86 1.42 -9.59
C THR A 452 -4.17 0.07 -8.96
N MET A 453 -5.42 -0.22 -8.63
CA MET A 453 -5.81 -1.52 -8.07
C MET A 453 -5.57 -2.66 -9.07
N GLN A 454 -5.95 -2.47 -10.34
CA GLN A 454 -5.77 -3.47 -11.39
C GLN A 454 -4.29 -3.83 -11.57
N SER A 455 -3.38 -2.86 -11.53
CA SER A 455 -1.93 -3.09 -11.67
C SER A 455 -1.32 -3.91 -10.54
N VAL A 456 -2.00 -4.02 -9.39
CA VAL A 456 -1.51 -4.75 -8.20
C VAL A 456 -2.23 -6.08 -7.99
N ILE A 457 -3.55 -6.12 -8.20
CA ILE A 457 -4.39 -7.28 -7.89
C ILE A 457 -5.28 -7.75 -9.05
N GLY A 458 -5.09 -7.22 -10.27
CA GLY A 458 -5.94 -7.56 -11.42
C GLY A 458 -5.86 -9.02 -11.87
N ASP A 459 -4.85 -9.78 -11.40
CA ASP A 459 -4.66 -11.21 -11.63
C ASP A 459 -5.21 -12.10 -10.51
N MET A 460 -5.78 -11.51 -9.43
CA MET A 460 -6.15 -12.26 -8.23
C MET A 460 -7.63 -12.67 -8.22
N ARG A 461 -7.86 -13.86 -7.71
CA ARG A 461 -9.19 -14.43 -7.50
C ARG A 461 -9.38 -14.84 -6.04
N ASP A 462 -10.62 -14.78 -5.57
CA ASP A 462 -11.03 -15.35 -4.30
C ASP A 462 -11.16 -16.90 -4.37
N ALA A 463 -11.55 -17.51 -3.26
CA ALA A 463 -11.73 -18.95 -3.14
C ALA A 463 -12.83 -19.51 -4.07
N ASP A 464 -13.78 -18.68 -4.50
CA ASP A 464 -14.86 -19.07 -5.42
C ASP A 464 -14.45 -18.87 -6.90
N GLY A 465 -13.24 -18.40 -7.15
CA GLY A 465 -12.72 -18.10 -8.50
C GLY A 465 -13.20 -16.79 -9.09
N LYS A 466 -13.83 -15.91 -8.29
CA LYS A 466 -14.21 -14.56 -8.72
C LYS A 466 -13.01 -13.61 -8.59
N PRO A 467 -12.91 -12.57 -9.45
CA PRO A 467 -11.90 -11.54 -9.27
C PRO A 467 -11.97 -10.92 -7.87
N SER A 468 -10.82 -10.77 -7.19
CA SER A 468 -10.75 -10.06 -5.90
C SER A 468 -11.01 -8.56 -6.06
N LEU A 469 -10.58 -7.98 -7.20
CA LEU A 469 -10.92 -6.63 -7.62
C LEU A 469 -12.36 -6.60 -8.15
N SER A 470 -13.21 -5.79 -7.53
CA SER A 470 -14.61 -5.64 -7.88
C SER A 470 -14.91 -4.28 -8.52
N LEU A 471 -16.09 -4.17 -9.14
CA LEU A 471 -16.64 -2.91 -9.66
C LEU A 471 -17.53 -2.20 -8.63
N LEU A 472 -17.27 -2.45 -7.35
CA LEU A 472 -17.96 -1.81 -6.23
C LEU A 472 -17.26 -0.49 -5.88
N PHE A 473 -18.07 0.49 -5.53
CA PHE A 473 -17.61 1.83 -5.15
C PHE A 473 -18.20 2.23 -3.80
N ARG A 474 -17.41 2.84 -2.93
CA ARG A 474 -17.84 3.49 -1.71
C ARG A 474 -17.69 5.00 -1.84
N PRO A 475 -18.79 5.78 -1.73
CA PRO A 475 -18.70 7.23 -1.73
C PRO A 475 -17.91 7.75 -0.53
N PRO A 476 -16.83 8.52 -0.71
CA PRO A 476 -16.21 9.23 0.39
C PRO A 476 -17.22 10.07 1.16
N THR A 477 -17.15 10.07 2.49
CA THR A 477 -18.11 10.72 3.40
C THR A 477 -19.55 10.18 3.34
N LEU A 478 -19.84 9.20 2.49
CA LEU A 478 -21.17 8.62 2.20
C LEU A 478 -22.17 9.60 1.58
N ALA A 479 -21.83 10.87 1.39
CA ALA A 479 -22.67 11.87 0.74
C ALA A 479 -22.63 11.70 -0.78
N VAL A 480 -23.80 11.77 -1.43
CA VAL A 480 -23.92 11.51 -2.86
C VAL A 480 -24.76 12.59 -3.57
N GLY A 481 -24.25 13.09 -4.70
CA GLY A 481 -25.01 13.91 -5.65
C GLY A 481 -25.44 13.11 -6.88
N LYS A 482 -26.50 13.52 -7.56
CA LYS A 482 -26.99 12.81 -8.76
C LYS A 482 -25.93 12.78 -9.86
N ASN A 483 -25.28 13.92 -10.14
CA ASN A 483 -24.23 13.98 -11.14
C ASN A 483 -22.95 13.23 -10.71
N GLY A 484 -22.61 13.23 -9.43
CA GLY A 484 -21.50 12.42 -8.90
C GLY A 484 -21.75 10.92 -9.08
N LEU A 485 -22.93 10.42 -8.71
CA LEU A 485 -23.31 9.02 -8.97
C LEU A 485 -23.35 8.71 -10.48
N THR A 486 -23.85 9.66 -11.29
CA THR A 486 -23.83 9.50 -12.75
C THR A 486 -22.41 9.31 -13.25
N THR A 487 -21.45 10.11 -12.79
CA THR A 487 -20.02 9.97 -13.16
C THR A 487 -19.45 8.62 -12.74
N VAL A 488 -19.76 8.16 -11.52
CA VAL A 488 -19.32 6.83 -11.04
C VAL A 488 -19.81 5.70 -11.95
N PHE A 489 -21.11 5.71 -12.32
CA PHE A 489 -21.67 4.68 -13.20
C PHE A 489 -21.26 4.86 -14.66
N ASP A 490 -21.00 6.10 -15.10
CA ASP A 490 -20.48 6.37 -16.43
C ASP A 490 -19.06 5.84 -16.62
N CYS A 491 -18.24 5.85 -15.56
CA CYS A 491 -16.93 5.21 -15.57
C CYS A 491 -16.98 3.67 -15.62
N GLY A 492 -18.13 3.03 -15.30
CA GLY A 492 -18.28 1.57 -15.37
C GLY A 492 -18.40 0.86 -14.03
N TYR A 493 -18.37 1.55 -12.89
CA TYR A 493 -18.71 0.95 -11.61
C TYR A 493 -20.17 0.47 -11.61
N THR A 494 -20.43 -0.67 -10.99
CA THR A 494 -21.75 -1.30 -11.03
C THR A 494 -22.63 -0.95 -9.83
N HIS A 495 -21.99 -0.75 -8.66
CA HIS A 495 -22.68 -0.44 -7.42
C HIS A 495 -21.95 0.66 -6.64
N ALA A 496 -22.73 1.59 -6.09
CA ALA A 496 -22.28 2.60 -5.13
C ALA A 496 -22.93 2.31 -3.78
N ILE A 497 -22.12 1.92 -2.77
CA ILE A 497 -22.59 1.29 -1.55
C ILE A 497 -22.27 2.17 -0.34
N SER A 498 -23.28 2.74 0.31
CA SER A 498 -23.13 3.51 1.56
C SER A 498 -23.27 2.64 2.83
N GLY A 499 -24.13 1.62 2.80
CA GLY A 499 -24.34 0.70 3.94
C GLY A 499 -25.48 1.13 4.88
N ASN A 500 -25.79 0.30 5.89
CA ASN A 500 -26.87 0.58 6.82
C ASN A 500 -26.43 1.20 8.14
N TYR A 501 -25.14 1.10 8.48
CA TYR A 501 -24.60 1.68 9.70
C TYR A 501 -23.15 2.09 9.54
N THR A 502 -22.82 3.33 9.95
CA THR A 502 -21.44 3.82 10.08
C THR A 502 -21.08 3.95 11.55
N SER A 503 -20.02 3.27 11.96
CA SER A 503 -19.65 3.12 13.37
C SER A 503 -18.91 4.30 13.98
N THR A 504 -18.33 5.20 13.16
CA THR A 504 -17.35 6.19 13.58
C THR A 504 -16.21 5.59 14.44
N ASP A 505 -15.78 4.38 14.09
CA ASP A 505 -14.79 3.56 14.81
C ASP A 505 -13.43 4.26 14.99
N TYR A 506 -13.07 5.19 14.07
CA TYR A 506 -11.90 6.07 14.18
C TYR A 506 -11.97 7.08 15.37
N LYS A 507 -13.11 7.15 16.08
CA LYS A 507 -13.32 7.94 17.31
C LYS A 507 -13.72 7.07 18.50
N ALA A 508 -13.62 5.75 18.36
CA ALA A 508 -14.02 4.85 19.43
C ALA A 508 -13.13 5.02 20.68
N ASP A 509 -13.73 4.95 21.85
CA ASP A 509 -12.99 5.03 23.13
C ASP A 509 -12.42 3.67 23.57
N SER A 510 -13.04 2.57 23.12
CA SER A 510 -12.61 1.21 23.42
C SER A 510 -13.26 0.18 22.49
N ALA A 511 -12.57 -0.96 22.30
CA ALA A 511 -13.07 -2.09 21.52
C ALA A 511 -14.41 -2.63 22.05
N ALA A 512 -14.56 -2.76 23.37
CA ALA A 512 -15.78 -3.29 23.98
C ALA A 512 -17.01 -2.41 23.71
N LYS A 513 -16.88 -1.07 23.79
CA LYS A 513 -17.96 -0.16 23.45
C LYS A 513 -18.32 -0.27 21.96
N LEU A 514 -17.32 -0.29 21.09
CA LEU A 514 -17.50 -0.40 19.65
C LEU A 514 -18.22 -1.72 19.30
N ALA A 515 -17.73 -2.86 19.82
CA ALA A 515 -18.37 -4.17 19.60
C ALA A 515 -19.83 -4.20 20.06
N SER A 516 -20.11 -3.63 21.24
CA SER A 516 -21.49 -3.53 21.77
C SER A 516 -22.40 -2.67 20.90
N GLU A 517 -21.87 -1.59 20.33
CA GLU A 517 -22.62 -0.70 19.45
C GLU A 517 -22.89 -1.37 18.10
N LEU A 518 -21.88 -1.98 17.47
CA LEU A 518 -22.02 -2.74 16.22
C LEU A 518 -23.11 -3.82 16.32
N LYS A 519 -23.12 -4.56 17.42
CA LYS A 519 -24.10 -5.64 17.66
C LYS A 519 -25.54 -5.17 17.59
N LYS A 520 -25.85 -3.92 17.97
CA LYS A 520 -27.22 -3.36 17.93
C LYS A 520 -27.74 -3.14 16.51
N HIS A 521 -26.84 -2.96 15.55
CA HIS A 521 -27.17 -2.60 14.17
C HIS A 521 -27.05 -3.76 13.18
N ILE A 522 -26.61 -4.94 13.64
CA ILE A 522 -26.43 -6.12 12.79
C ILE A 522 -27.72 -6.93 12.70
N VAL A 523 -28.22 -7.04 11.48
CA VAL A 523 -29.30 -7.94 11.06
C VAL A 523 -28.88 -8.65 9.77
N SER A 524 -29.62 -9.65 9.31
CA SER A 524 -29.36 -10.28 8.02
C SER A 524 -29.35 -9.23 6.89
N GLY A 525 -28.27 -9.18 6.12
CA GLY A 525 -28.07 -8.23 5.03
C GLY A 525 -27.43 -6.90 5.43
N SER A 526 -27.08 -6.71 6.69
CA SER A 526 -26.40 -5.48 7.14
C SER A 526 -25.09 -5.27 6.42
N VAL A 527 -24.85 -4.03 5.98
CA VAL A 527 -23.56 -3.56 5.47
C VAL A 527 -23.01 -2.54 6.47
N ILE A 528 -22.02 -2.95 7.22
CA ILE A 528 -21.43 -2.17 8.31
C ILE A 528 -20.21 -1.42 7.79
N VAL A 529 -20.19 -0.10 7.97
CA VAL A 529 -19.09 0.78 7.56
C VAL A 529 -18.11 0.96 8.71
N LEU A 530 -16.90 0.54 8.49
CA LEU A 530 -15.75 0.60 9.39
C LEU A 530 -14.55 1.18 8.63
N HIS A 531 -13.41 1.32 9.31
CA HIS A 531 -12.18 1.79 8.70
C HIS A 531 -11.02 0.84 9.04
N PHE A 532 -10.06 0.77 8.12
CA PHE A 532 -8.81 0.04 8.33
C PHE A 532 -7.59 0.98 8.35
N SER A 533 -7.83 2.27 8.55
CA SER A 533 -6.82 3.30 8.76
C SER A 533 -6.29 3.30 10.20
N ASP A 534 -5.08 3.84 10.40
CA ASP A 534 -4.37 3.75 11.69
C ASP A 534 -5.07 4.46 12.86
N ASN A 535 -5.95 5.40 12.59
CA ASN A 535 -6.77 6.05 13.62
C ASN A 535 -7.93 5.16 14.11
N ALA A 536 -8.27 4.09 13.40
CA ALA A 536 -9.29 3.11 13.80
C ALA A 536 -8.69 1.99 14.69
N GLN A 537 -7.93 2.38 15.69
CA GLN A 537 -7.08 1.50 16.51
C GLN A 537 -7.82 0.35 17.23
N TYR A 538 -9.11 0.50 17.51
CA TYR A 538 -9.92 -0.50 18.22
C TYR A 538 -10.73 -1.40 17.29
N THR A 539 -10.72 -1.16 15.98
CA THR A 539 -11.60 -1.87 15.04
C THR A 539 -11.32 -3.36 15.01
N ALA A 540 -10.07 -3.77 14.87
CA ALA A 540 -9.71 -5.19 14.84
C ALA A 540 -10.15 -5.93 16.12
N GLU A 541 -9.83 -5.38 17.30
CA GLU A 541 -10.21 -5.97 18.60
C GLU A 541 -11.73 -6.01 18.78
N ALA A 542 -12.45 -4.96 18.37
CA ALA A 542 -13.90 -4.91 18.44
C ALA A 542 -14.56 -5.97 17.54
N ILE A 543 -14.02 -6.21 16.35
CA ILE A 543 -14.49 -7.27 15.45
C ILE A 543 -14.19 -8.64 16.04
N ASP A 544 -13.03 -8.88 16.65
CA ASP A 544 -12.71 -10.13 17.33
C ASP A 544 -13.72 -10.44 18.45
N MET A 545 -14.02 -9.45 19.30
CA MET A 545 -15.02 -9.58 20.35
C MET A 545 -16.43 -9.86 19.80
N LEU A 546 -16.80 -9.16 18.74
CA LEU A 546 -18.11 -9.27 18.09
C LEU A 546 -18.33 -10.67 17.49
N LEU A 547 -17.36 -11.15 16.70
CA LEU A 547 -17.43 -12.45 16.04
C LEU A 547 -17.39 -13.59 17.07
N THR A 548 -16.51 -13.50 18.07
CA THR A 548 -16.46 -14.44 19.20
C THR A 548 -17.82 -14.54 19.92
N ASP A 549 -18.51 -13.43 20.14
CA ASP A 549 -19.81 -13.41 20.80
C ASP A 549 -20.92 -14.07 19.96
N TYR A 550 -20.91 -13.84 18.63
CA TYR A 550 -21.82 -14.52 17.71
C TYR A 550 -21.57 -16.03 17.63
N GLU A 551 -20.33 -16.47 17.59
CA GLU A 551 -19.97 -17.89 17.62
C GLU A 551 -20.45 -18.57 18.93
N ASN A 552 -20.14 -17.95 20.09
CA ASN A 552 -20.55 -18.46 21.40
C ASN A 552 -22.07 -18.51 21.59
N SER A 553 -22.80 -17.60 20.95
CA SER A 553 -24.28 -17.60 21.01
C SER A 553 -24.93 -18.56 20.02
N GLY A 554 -24.16 -19.25 19.18
CA GLY A 554 -24.67 -20.13 18.12
C GLY A 554 -25.46 -19.39 17.04
N SER A 555 -25.06 -18.14 16.74
CA SER A 555 -25.70 -17.33 15.70
C SER A 555 -25.54 -17.97 14.33
N SER A 556 -26.55 -17.82 13.48
CA SER A 556 -26.52 -18.27 12.09
C SER A 556 -25.95 -17.23 11.13
N PHE A 557 -25.48 -16.09 11.62
CA PHE A 557 -24.87 -15.07 10.75
C PHE A 557 -23.56 -15.57 10.15
N ARG A 558 -23.37 -15.24 8.86
CA ARG A 558 -22.14 -15.51 8.12
C ARG A 558 -21.56 -14.18 7.64
N PHE A 559 -20.32 -13.89 8.03
CA PHE A 559 -19.62 -12.65 7.67
C PHE A 559 -18.84 -12.85 6.39
N VAL A 560 -19.27 -12.20 5.31
CA VAL A 560 -18.75 -12.44 3.97
C VAL A 560 -18.48 -11.13 3.20
N GLY A 561 -17.64 -11.20 2.18
CA GLY A 561 -17.43 -10.08 1.25
C GLY A 561 -18.64 -9.84 0.34
N LEU A 562 -18.77 -8.61 -0.15
CA LEU A 562 -19.91 -8.20 -1.02
C LEU A 562 -19.92 -8.94 -2.37
N ASN A 563 -18.80 -9.51 -2.82
CA ASN A 563 -18.75 -10.35 -4.02
C ASN A 563 -19.59 -11.64 -3.95
N LYS A 564 -20.09 -11.99 -2.75
CA LYS A 564 -21.04 -13.12 -2.59
C LYS A 564 -22.41 -12.81 -3.16
N VAL A 565 -22.75 -11.53 -3.29
CA VAL A 565 -24.08 -11.07 -3.73
C VAL A 565 -24.06 -10.21 -4.99
N TYR A 566 -22.88 -9.71 -5.38
CA TYR A 566 -22.67 -8.89 -6.57
C TYR A 566 -21.68 -9.50 -7.56
#